data_a3b142de10d2b04f03267b38effe3dda
#
_entry.id   a3b142de10d2b04f03267b38effe3dda
#
_cell.length_a   1.000
_cell.length_b   1.000
_cell.length_c   1.000
_cell.angle_alpha   90.00
_cell.angle_beta   90.00
_cell.angle_gamma   90.00
#
_symmetry.space_group_name_H-M   'P 1'
#
loop_
_entity.id
_entity.type
_entity.pdbx_description
1 polymer ?
#
loop_
_entity_poly.entity_id
_entity_poly.type
_entity_poly.pdbx_seq_one_letter_code
_entity_poly.pdbx_strand_id
1 'polypeptide(L)'
;VGGTGAAIGSGSEGDVFSPPTGDPNTFKTIIRITDSNVTASSGPSAAIGSGSYSTNATEIHINGGKIEASNYSGSAIGSGDSAKGKTGIYITGSNVTATADIGTGIGSGTSSSGETTIDISGGTVTAMGGGDGYDGSAGIGSGSHSTGYTHITLHDGVTVKATGGGDSSHGGGGGAGIGSGNRAKGNTDILIKGATKVTAKGGSTAAGIGSGNGSNGSTIINIE
;
A
#
# COMPACT_ATOMS: atom_id res chain seq x y z
N VAL A 1 -7.60 7.98 -16.55
CA VAL A 1 -7.61 8.90 -15.41
C VAL A 1 -8.91 8.66 -14.66
N GLY A 2 -8.83 7.96 -13.55
CA GLY A 2 -9.98 7.70 -12.70
C GLY A 2 -10.39 8.99 -11.97
N GLY A 3 -11.69 9.26 -11.86
CA GLY A 3 -12.22 10.28 -10.97
C GLY A 3 -11.94 9.94 -9.50
N THR A 4 -12.98 9.72 -8.69
CA THR A 4 -12.85 9.30 -7.30
C THR A 4 -12.70 7.78 -7.12
N GLY A 5 -12.85 6.97 -8.18
CA GLY A 5 -12.64 5.52 -8.19
C GLY A 5 -11.23 5.11 -8.58
N ALA A 6 -10.88 3.83 -8.36
CA ALA A 6 -9.63 3.25 -8.81
C ALA A 6 -9.53 3.25 -10.36
N ALA A 7 -8.31 3.33 -10.90
CA ALA A 7 -8.15 3.18 -12.35
C ALA A 7 -8.42 1.73 -12.77
N ILE A 8 -7.96 0.76 -11.97
CA ILE A 8 -8.30 -0.66 -12.11
C ILE A 8 -8.79 -1.13 -10.74
N GLY A 9 -10.09 -1.46 -10.61
CA GLY A 9 -10.66 -1.93 -9.35
C GLY A 9 -12.03 -1.37 -9.05
N SER A 10 -12.30 -1.07 -7.77
CA SER A 10 -13.61 -0.59 -7.34
C SER A 10 -13.74 0.94 -7.34
N GLY A 11 -15.00 1.41 -7.43
CA GLY A 11 -15.33 2.81 -7.25
C GLY A 11 -15.12 3.28 -5.80
N SER A 12 -15.15 4.60 -5.61
CA SER A 12 -15.22 5.20 -4.27
C SER A 12 -16.67 5.18 -3.77
N GLU A 13 -16.84 5.34 -2.46
CA GLU A 13 -18.14 5.42 -1.85
C GLU A 13 -19.00 6.55 -2.43
N GLY A 14 -19.98 6.22 -3.16
CA GLY A 14 -21.15 6.94 -3.57
C GLY A 14 -22.32 5.99 -3.64
N ASP A 15 -22.04 4.72 -3.60
CA ASP A 15 -23.03 3.68 -3.67
C ASP A 15 -23.43 3.24 -2.26
N VAL A 16 -24.34 4.00 -1.67
CA VAL A 16 -25.17 3.54 -0.53
C VAL A 16 -26.09 2.43 -1.04
N PHE A 17 -25.55 1.40 -1.62
CA PHE A 17 -26.23 0.11 -1.63
C PHE A 17 -26.04 -0.44 -0.22
N SER A 18 -27.08 -0.25 0.61
CA SER A 18 -27.23 -1.08 1.80
C SER A 18 -27.13 -2.51 1.33
N PRO A 19 -26.13 -3.28 1.74
CA PRO A 19 -26.08 -4.69 1.37
C PRO A 19 -27.39 -5.32 1.86
N PRO A 20 -28.02 -6.18 1.05
CA PRO A 20 -29.04 -7.04 1.60
C PRO A 20 -28.39 -7.75 2.78
N THR A 21 -29.05 -7.82 3.93
CA THR A 21 -28.63 -8.38 5.21
C THR A 21 -27.80 -9.66 5.02
N GLY A 22 -26.48 -9.51 4.84
CA GLY A 22 -25.52 -10.56 4.54
C GLY A 22 -24.14 -10.11 5.00
N ASP A 23 -23.25 -11.08 5.21
CA ASP A 23 -21.87 -10.92 5.61
C ASP A 23 -21.19 -9.76 4.84
N PRO A 24 -20.60 -8.74 5.52
CA PRO A 24 -19.89 -7.63 4.87
C PRO A 24 -18.70 -8.09 4.00
N ASN A 25 -18.31 -9.38 4.05
CA ASN A 25 -17.34 -9.98 3.14
C ASN A 25 -17.96 -10.46 1.81
N THR A 26 -19.25 -10.27 1.56
CA THR A 26 -19.93 -10.82 0.37
C THR A 26 -19.65 -10.03 -0.91
N PHE A 27 -19.17 -8.78 -0.81
CA PHE A 27 -18.79 -7.96 -1.96
C PHE A 27 -17.27 -7.79 -2.00
N LYS A 28 -16.60 -8.65 -2.75
CA LYS A 28 -15.15 -8.64 -2.90
C LYS A 28 -14.77 -8.22 -4.31
N THR A 29 -13.92 -7.21 -4.42
CA THR A 29 -13.25 -6.88 -5.66
C THR A 29 -12.03 -7.78 -5.83
N ILE A 30 -11.94 -8.53 -6.91
CA ILE A 30 -10.78 -9.36 -7.23
C ILE A 30 -10.17 -8.86 -8.53
N ILE A 31 -8.91 -8.45 -8.46
CA ILE A 31 -8.11 -8.00 -9.61
C ILE A 31 -7.05 -9.07 -9.89
N ARG A 32 -6.99 -9.56 -11.14
CA ARG A 32 -5.97 -10.49 -11.59
C ARG A 32 -5.28 -9.94 -12.82
N ILE A 33 -3.97 -9.80 -12.73
CA ILE A 33 -3.10 -9.36 -13.83
C ILE A 33 -2.04 -10.45 -14.01
N THR A 34 -1.98 -11.05 -15.20
CA THR A 34 -1.05 -12.15 -15.50
C THR A 34 -0.28 -11.83 -16.75
N ASP A 35 1.05 -11.91 -16.70
CA ASP A 35 1.99 -11.76 -17.81
C ASP A 35 1.72 -10.55 -18.71
N SER A 36 1.27 -9.45 -18.10
CA SER A 36 0.78 -8.27 -18.82
C SER A 36 1.61 -7.03 -18.53
N ASN A 37 1.66 -6.12 -19.51
CA ASN A 37 2.21 -4.78 -19.32
C ASN A 37 1.06 -3.82 -19.00
N VAL A 38 1.04 -3.29 -17.79
CA VAL A 38 -0.04 -2.42 -17.30
C VAL A 38 0.53 -1.09 -16.83
N THR A 39 -0.05 0.00 -17.31
CA THR A 39 0.16 1.35 -16.77
C THR A 39 -1.17 1.86 -16.23
N ALA A 40 -1.23 2.14 -14.93
CA ALA A 40 -2.43 2.61 -14.25
C ALA A 40 -2.13 3.90 -13.48
N SER A 41 -3.04 4.87 -13.56
CA SER A 41 -2.91 6.14 -12.87
C SER A 41 -4.25 6.60 -12.29
N SER A 42 -4.25 7.07 -11.05
CA SER A 42 -5.46 7.53 -10.36
C SER A 42 -5.19 8.83 -9.58
N GLY A 43 -6.26 9.52 -9.17
CA GLY A 43 -6.22 10.67 -8.26
C GLY A 43 -6.20 10.22 -6.79
N PRO A 44 -7.30 10.44 -6.03
CA PRO A 44 -7.34 10.14 -4.59
C PRO A 44 -7.52 8.66 -4.25
N SER A 45 -7.82 7.81 -5.21
CA SER A 45 -8.03 6.37 -5.04
C SER A 45 -6.79 5.57 -5.40
N ALA A 46 -6.77 4.27 -5.16
CA ALA A 46 -5.68 3.43 -5.66
C ALA A 46 -5.60 3.46 -7.20
N ALA A 47 -4.40 3.39 -7.77
CA ALA A 47 -4.31 3.18 -9.21
C ALA A 47 -4.74 1.74 -9.56
N ILE A 48 -4.29 0.75 -8.79
CA ILE A 48 -4.77 -0.64 -8.89
C ILE A 48 -5.27 -1.04 -7.49
N GLY A 49 -6.60 -1.23 -7.34
CA GLY A 49 -7.16 -1.62 -6.05
C GLY A 49 -8.53 -1.06 -5.72
N SER A 50 -8.71 -0.51 -4.52
CA SER A 50 -10.00 0.04 -4.11
C SER A 50 -10.09 1.56 -4.27
N GLY A 51 -11.32 2.04 -4.39
CA GLY A 51 -11.63 3.46 -4.34
C GLY A 51 -11.46 4.03 -2.93
N SER A 52 -11.46 5.36 -2.83
CA SER A 52 -11.47 6.07 -1.54
C SER A 52 -12.74 5.76 -0.78
N TYR A 53 -12.64 5.69 0.55
CA TYR A 53 -13.73 5.36 1.47
C TYR A 53 -14.35 3.97 1.26
N SER A 54 -13.80 3.12 0.38
CA SER A 54 -14.35 1.80 0.09
C SER A 54 -14.45 0.94 1.35
N THR A 55 -15.60 0.31 1.55
CA THR A 55 -15.85 -0.66 2.62
C THR A 55 -15.67 -2.11 2.15
N ASN A 56 -15.58 -2.32 0.84
CA ASN A 56 -15.47 -3.63 0.24
C ASN A 56 -14.06 -4.20 0.34
N ALA A 57 -13.97 -5.50 0.63
CA ALA A 57 -12.70 -6.21 0.57
C ALA A 57 -12.18 -6.26 -0.88
N THR A 58 -10.88 -6.07 -1.04
CA THR A 58 -10.19 -6.07 -2.35
C THR A 58 -9.01 -7.04 -2.32
N GLU A 59 -8.92 -7.91 -3.31
CA GLU A 59 -7.76 -8.75 -3.57
C GLU A 59 -7.11 -8.39 -4.90
N ILE A 60 -5.79 -8.24 -4.89
CA ILE A 60 -4.98 -7.90 -6.06
C ILE A 60 -3.95 -9.01 -6.26
N HIS A 61 -4.01 -9.69 -7.38
CA HIS A 61 -3.06 -10.72 -7.79
C HIS A 61 -2.33 -10.25 -9.04
N ILE A 62 -1.02 -10.09 -8.94
CA ILE A 62 -0.14 -9.70 -10.05
C ILE A 62 0.89 -10.82 -10.22
N ASN A 63 0.87 -11.49 -11.35
CA ASN A 63 1.73 -12.63 -11.66
C ASN A 63 2.47 -12.40 -12.97
N GLY A 64 3.78 -12.20 -12.92
CA GLY A 64 4.58 -11.86 -14.09
C GLY A 64 4.30 -10.46 -14.65
N GLY A 65 4.90 -10.17 -15.80
CA GLY A 65 4.70 -8.93 -16.53
C GLY A 65 5.37 -7.68 -15.95
N LYS A 66 5.02 -6.52 -16.50
CA LYS A 66 5.52 -5.21 -16.08
C LYS A 66 4.36 -4.32 -15.65
N ILE A 67 4.42 -3.80 -14.43
CA ILE A 67 3.39 -2.94 -13.86
C ILE A 67 3.98 -1.57 -13.52
N GLU A 68 3.35 -0.53 -14.02
CA GLU A 68 3.62 0.86 -13.66
C GLU A 68 2.34 1.45 -13.07
N ALA A 69 2.31 1.67 -11.77
CA ALA A 69 1.17 2.22 -11.05
C ALA A 69 1.55 3.56 -10.42
N SER A 70 0.74 4.59 -10.62
CA SER A 70 0.96 5.89 -10.00
C SER A 70 -0.34 6.50 -9.48
N ASN A 71 -0.27 7.20 -8.36
CA ASN A 71 -1.44 7.90 -7.85
C ASN A 71 -1.08 9.17 -7.06
N TYR A 72 -2.09 9.99 -6.79
CA TYR A 72 -1.93 11.23 -6.03
C TYR A 72 -1.97 10.99 -4.51
N SER A 73 -3.05 10.42 -3.93
CA SER A 73 -3.18 10.36 -2.46
C SER A 73 -3.55 8.99 -1.86
N GLY A 74 -4.12 8.06 -2.59
CA GLY A 74 -4.32 6.68 -2.12
C GLY A 74 -3.03 5.85 -2.19
N SER A 75 -3.11 4.55 -2.36
CA SER A 75 -1.94 3.74 -2.71
C SER A 75 -1.80 3.61 -4.23
N ALA A 76 -0.58 3.48 -4.75
CA ALA A 76 -0.44 3.14 -6.17
C ALA A 76 -0.99 1.73 -6.43
N ILE A 77 -0.67 0.75 -5.54
CA ILE A 77 -1.27 -0.59 -5.56
C ILE A 77 -1.81 -0.88 -4.15
N GLY A 78 -3.13 -1.08 -4.03
CA GLY A 78 -3.75 -1.41 -2.74
C GLY A 78 -5.06 -0.71 -2.44
N SER A 79 -5.19 -0.02 -1.31
CA SER A 79 -6.43 0.68 -0.98
C SER A 79 -6.39 2.18 -1.26
N GLY A 80 -7.56 2.74 -1.54
CA GLY A 80 -7.72 4.19 -1.63
C GLY A 80 -7.63 4.87 -0.27
N ASP A 81 -7.67 6.20 -0.28
CA ASP A 81 -7.70 7.00 0.94
C ASP A 81 -8.92 6.67 1.81
N SER A 82 -8.74 6.63 3.13
CA SER A 82 -9.80 6.37 4.11
C SER A 82 -10.59 5.07 3.90
N ALA A 83 -10.03 4.11 3.18
CA ALA A 83 -10.66 2.82 2.94
C ALA A 83 -10.77 1.99 4.22
N LYS A 84 -11.89 1.28 4.38
CA LYS A 84 -12.21 0.44 5.55
C LYS A 84 -12.19 -1.06 5.23
N GLY A 85 -12.33 -1.41 3.96
CA GLY A 85 -12.30 -2.80 3.51
C GLY A 85 -10.92 -3.44 3.65
N LYS A 86 -10.88 -4.74 3.86
CA LYS A 86 -9.62 -5.50 3.86
C LYS A 86 -8.98 -5.48 2.47
N THR A 87 -7.64 -5.40 2.43
CA THR A 87 -6.89 -5.40 1.17
C THR A 87 -5.81 -6.49 1.19
N GLY A 88 -5.88 -7.41 0.23
CA GLY A 88 -4.84 -8.41 -0.03
C GLY A 88 -4.08 -8.07 -1.31
N ILE A 89 -2.76 -8.04 -1.25
CA ILE A 89 -1.87 -7.74 -2.38
C ILE A 89 -0.87 -8.87 -2.52
N TYR A 90 -0.92 -9.58 -3.63
CA TYR A 90 -0.09 -10.75 -3.95
C TYR A 90 0.65 -10.49 -5.26
N ILE A 91 1.97 -10.35 -5.19
CA ILE A 91 2.82 -10.04 -6.35
C ILE A 91 3.85 -11.15 -6.51
N THR A 92 3.85 -11.83 -7.66
CA THR A 92 4.75 -12.95 -7.91
C THR A 92 5.50 -12.76 -9.22
N GLY A 93 6.83 -12.83 -9.19
CA GLY A 93 7.69 -12.83 -10.38
C GLY A 93 7.58 -11.61 -11.30
N SER A 94 7.03 -10.52 -10.83
CA SER A 94 6.69 -9.34 -11.62
C SER A 94 7.75 -8.25 -11.54
N ASN A 95 7.78 -7.37 -12.55
CA ASN A 95 8.56 -6.13 -12.51
C ASN A 95 7.62 -4.96 -12.21
N VAL A 96 7.61 -4.47 -10.97
CA VAL A 96 6.65 -3.48 -10.49
C VAL A 96 7.33 -2.16 -10.15
N THR A 97 6.76 -1.07 -10.64
CA THR A 97 7.05 0.30 -10.20
C THR A 97 5.75 0.92 -9.68
N ALA A 98 5.71 1.22 -8.39
CA ALA A 98 4.55 1.78 -7.72
C ALA A 98 4.93 3.10 -7.03
N THR A 99 4.35 4.21 -7.45
CA THR A 99 4.69 5.55 -6.96
C THR A 99 3.44 6.31 -6.52
N ALA A 100 3.48 6.88 -5.33
CA ALA A 100 2.45 7.77 -4.84
C ALA A 100 3.02 9.16 -4.54
N ASP A 101 2.25 10.21 -4.80
CA ASP A 101 2.66 11.60 -4.49
C ASP A 101 2.43 11.93 -3.02
N ILE A 102 1.34 11.45 -2.41
CA ILE A 102 1.02 11.65 -0.98
C ILE A 102 0.85 10.30 -0.27
N GLY A 103 0.26 9.30 -0.92
CA GLY A 103 -0.08 8.00 -0.34
C GLY A 103 1.05 6.97 -0.35
N THR A 104 0.68 5.72 -0.29
CA THR A 104 1.60 4.58 -0.18
C THR A 104 1.93 4.03 -1.57
N GLY A 105 3.18 3.62 -1.79
CA GLY A 105 3.52 2.92 -3.04
C GLY A 105 2.74 1.62 -3.18
N ILE A 106 2.91 0.68 -2.23
CA ILE A 106 2.17 -0.60 -2.18
C ILE A 106 1.61 -0.78 -0.77
N GLY A 107 0.28 -0.88 -0.63
CA GLY A 107 -0.34 -1.14 0.67
C GLY A 107 -1.63 -0.40 0.95
N SER A 108 -1.82 0.12 2.17
CA SER A 108 -3.01 0.88 2.50
C SER A 108 -2.87 2.36 2.17
N GLY A 109 -3.95 2.99 1.75
CA GLY A 109 -4.01 4.42 1.56
C GLY A 109 -3.94 5.20 2.89
N THR A 110 -3.85 6.52 2.80
CA THR A 110 -3.86 7.43 3.95
C THR A 110 -5.14 7.26 4.77
N SER A 111 -5.04 7.33 6.09
CA SER A 111 -6.17 7.23 7.03
C SER A 111 -7.02 5.94 6.90
N SER A 112 -6.53 4.93 6.23
CA SER A 112 -7.24 3.67 6.05
C SER A 112 -7.32 2.88 7.36
N SER A 113 -8.42 2.15 7.56
CA SER A 113 -8.63 1.32 8.75
C SER A 113 -8.79 -0.18 8.46
N GLY A 114 -8.89 -0.55 7.20
CA GLY A 114 -8.91 -1.96 6.78
C GLY A 114 -7.57 -2.66 7.01
N GLU A 115 -7.62 -3.94 7.36
CA GLU A 115 -6.44 -4.79 7.41
C GLU A 115 -5.81 -4.93 6.02
N THR A 116 -4.47 -4.87 5.95
CA THR A 116 -3.73 -4.99 4.70
C THR A 116 -2.73 -6.12 4.77
N THR A 117 -2.81 -7.05 3.84
CA THR A 117 -1.85 -8.14 3.66
C THR A 117 -1.08 -7.91 2.36
N ILE A 118 0.24 -7.93 2.44
CA ILE A 118 1.16 -7.76 1.31
C ILE A 118 2.09 -8.96 1.27
N ASP A 119 2.03 -9.71 0.17
CA ASP A 119 2.89 -10.88 -0.07
C ASP A 119 3.58 -10.70 -1.43
N ILE A 120 4.90 -10.62 -1.41
CA ILE A 120 5.69 -10.34 -2.61
C ILE A 120 6.79 -11.39 -2.74
N SER A 121 6.80 -12.11 -3.85
CA SER A 121 7.75 -13.18 -4.13
C SER A 121 8.38 -13.06 -5.52
N GLY A 122 9.67 -13.26 -5.60
CA GLY A 122 10.41 -13.18 -6.86
C GLY A 122 10.30 -11.81 -7.56
N GLY A 123 10.95 -11.67 -8.70
CA GLY A 123 10.89 -10.45 -9.52
C GLY A 123 11.58 -9.23 -8.92
N THR A 124 11.18 -8.04 -9.36
CA THR A 124 11.75 -6.77 -8.92
C THR A 124 10.64 -5.77 -8.61
N VAL A 125 10.70 -5.17 -7.43
CA VAL A 125 9.72 -4.18 -6.97
C VAL A 125 10.40 -2.89 -6.57
N THR A 126 9.98 -1.79 -7.18
CA THR A 126 10.32 -0.43 -6.75
C THR A 126 9.04 0.23 -6.25
N ALA A 127 9.01 0.61 -4.98
CA ALA A 127 7.85 1.23 -4.36
C ALA A 127 8.25 2.54 -3.67
N MET A 128 7.52 3.61 -3.97
CA MET A 128 7.74 4.94 -3.41
C MET A 128 6.45 5.44 -2.78
N GLY A 129 6.48 5.66 -1.49
CA GLY A 129 5.46 6.42 -0.79
C GLY A 129 5.73 7.91 -0.92
N GLY A 130 4.68 8.69 -0.85
CA GLY A 130 4.73 10.13 -0.92
C GLY A 130 4.36 10.81 0.39
N GLY A 131 4.27 12.12 0.36
CA GLY A 131 3.89 12.94 1.51
C GLY A 131 3.60 14.38 1.09
N ASP A 132 2.73 15.03 1.82
CA ASP A 132 2.29 16.42 1.57
C ASP A 132 3.21 17.48 2.20
N GLY A 133 4.39 17.09 2.64
CA GLY A 133 5.32 17.94 3.40
C GLY A 133 5.12 17.88 4.92
N TYR A 134 4.00 17.33 5.40
CA TYR A 134 3.70 17.14 6.82
C TYR A 134 3.67 15.66 7.20
N ASP A 135 3.05 14.82 6.40
CA ASP A 135 2.79 13.42 6.70
C ASP A 135 3.24 12.50 5.56
N GLY A 136 4.23 11.66 5.82
CA GLY A 136 4.74 10.70 4.86
C GLY A 136 4.12 9.31 5.00
N SER A 137 3.86 8.68 3.88
CA SER A 137 3.37 7.30 3.79
C SER A 137 4.51 6.32 3.52
N ALA A 138 4.31 5.04 3.80
CA ALA A 138 5.33 4.02 3.55
C ALA A 138 5.56 3.78 2.05
N GLY A 139 6.75 3.32 1.68
CA GLY A 139 6.99 2.77 0.35
C GLY A 139 6.19 1.47 0.15
N ILE A 140 6.36 0.51 1.06
CA ILE A 140 5.56 -0.70 1.17
C ILE A 140 5.00 -0.78 2.58
N GLY A 141 3.67 -0.84 2.72
CA GLY A 141 3.05 -0.96 4.03
C GLY A 141 1.82 -0.09 4.25
N SER A 142 1.79 0.74 5.31
CA SER A 142 0.63 1.56 5.59
C SER A 142 0.81 3.03 5.22
N GLY A 143 -0.29 3.68 4.88
CA GLY A 143 -0.35 5.12 4.70
C GLY A 143 -0.24 5.88 6.03
N SER A 144 -0.04 7.19 5.95
CA SER A 144 -0.08 8.05 7.12
C SER A 144 -1.43 7.98 7.83
N HIS A 145 -1.44 8.09 9.16
CA HIS A 145 -2.64 8.02 10.01
C HIS A 145 -3.46 6.73 9.91
N SER A 146 -2.98 5.70 9.20
CA SER A 146 -3.69 4.42 9.10
C SER A 146 -3.83 3.73 10.46
N THR A 147 -4.97 3.07 10.66
CA THR A 147 -5.28 2.34 11.90
C THR A 147 -5.40 0.83 11.70
N GLY A 148 -5.47 0.38 10.45
CA GLY A 148 -5.54 -1.03 10.10
C GLY A 148 -4.24 -1.78 10.36
N TYR A 149 -4.35 -3.05 10.67
CA TYR A 149 -3.21 -3.95 10.79
C TYR A 149 -2.56 -4.20 9.42
N THR A 150 -1.22 -4.22 9.37
CA THR A 150 -0.49 -4.45 8.12
C THR A 150 0.46 -5.65 8.26
N HIS A 151 0.30 -6.65 7.41
CA HIS A 151 1.18 -7.79 7.29
C HIS A 151 1.99 -7.70 6.00
N ILE A 152 3.32 -7.81 6.08
CA ILE A 152 4.22 -7.73 4.93
C ILE A 152 5.10 -8.97 4.92
N THR A 153 5.05 -9.74 3.82
CA THR A 153 5.95 -10.87 3.58
C THR A 153 6.71 -10.63 2.27
N LEU A 154 8.04 -10.68 2.34
CA LEU A 154 8.93 -10.61 1.18
C LEU A 154 9.75 -11.89 1.13
N HIS A 155 9.69 -12.63 0.02
CA HIS A 155 10.32 -13.94 -0.04
C HIS A 155 10.73 -14.39 -1.46
N ASP A 156 11.31 -15.58 -1.55
CA ASP A 156 11.69 -16.27 -2.80
C ASP A 156 12.54 -15.41 -3.75
N GLY A 157 13.57 -14.77 -3.20
CA GLY A 157 14.57 -14.05 -3.97
C GLY A 157 14.09 -12.74 -4.60
N VAL A 158 12.99 -12.15 -4.12
CA VAL A 158 12.54 -10.86 -4.62
C VAL A 158 13.60 -9.77 -4.41
N THR A 159 13.75 -8.88 -5.38
CA THR A 159 14.57 -7.66 -5.24
C THR A 159 13.65 -6.47 -4.99
N VAL A 160 13.80 -5.85 -3.82
CA VAL A 160 12.95 -4.73 -3.39
C VAL A 160 13.76 -3.46 -3.19
N LYS A 161 13.28 -2.36 -3.77
CA LYS A 161 13.69 -1.00 -3.43
C LYS A 161 12.47 -0.23 -2.95
N ALA A 162 12.42 0.07 -1.66
CA ALA A 162 11.30 0.78 -1.05
C ALA A 162 11.75 2.10 -0.44
N THR A 163 11.03 3.18 -0.72
CA THR A 163 11.32 4.51 -0.17
C THR A 163 10.05 5.07 0.45
N GLY A 164 10.11 5.45 1.71
CA GLY A 164 9.03 6.15 2.39
C GLY A 164 9.02 7.64 2.03
N GLY A 165 7.84 8.23 2.04
CA GLY A 165 7.60 9.64 1.77
C GLY A 165 7.81 10.53 2.98
N GLY A 166 7.59 11.82 2.78
CA GLY A 166 7.72 12.88 3.79
C GLY A 166 9.12 13.44 3.88
N ASP A 167 9.20 14.76 3.91
CA ASP A 167 10.42 15.53 4.14
C ASP A 167 10.31 16.37 5.42
N SER A 168 11.41 16.96 5.82
CA SER A 168 11.46 17.83 7.01
C SER A 168 11.24 19.30 6.70
N SER A 169 10.92 19.68 5.47
CA SER A 169 10.87 21.09 5.04
C SER A 169 9.81 21.91 5.79
N HIS A 170 8.77 21.26 6.30
CA HIS A 170 7.69 21.87 7.08
C HIS A 170 7.54 21.27 8.48
N GLY A 171 8.58 20.59 8.99
CA GLY A 171 8.51 19.92 10.29
C GLY A 171 7.70 18.61 10.26
N GLY A 172 7.42 18.11 9.09
CA GLY A 172 6.66 16.87 8.90
C GLY A 172 7.48 15.61 9.19
N GLY A 173 6.78 14.53 9.44
CA GLY A 173 7.36 13.20 9.69
C GLY A 173 7.26 12.29 8.48
N GLY A 174 8.26 11.44 8.29
CA GLY A 174 8.29 10.49 7.19
C GLY A 174 7.59 9.17 7.48
N GLY A 175 7.20 8.47 6.42
CA GLY A 175 6.85 7.06 6.46
C GLY A 175 8.07 6.16 6.35
N ALA A 176 7.97 4.92 6.78
CA ALA A 176 9.01 3.92 6.62
C ALA A 176 9.22 3.56 5.15
N GLY A 177 10.41 3.09 4.80
CA GLY A 177 10.61 2.46 3.49
C GLY A 177 9.72 1.22 3.36
N ILE A 178 9.83 0.31 4.34
CA ILE A 178 8.94 -0.85 4.51
C ILE A 178 8.39 -0.79 5.93
N GLY A 179 7.08 -0.75 6.09
CA GLY A 179 6.44 -0.72 7.39
C GLY A 179 5.31 0.29 7.53
N SER A 180 5.31 1.13 8.56
CA SER A 180 4.21 2.05 8.79
C SER A 180 4.46 3.46 8.26
N GLY A 181 3.36 4.14 7.89
CA GLY A 181 3.37 5.58 7.58
C GLY A 181 3.51 6.44 8.84
N ASN A 182 3.65 7.75 8.64
CA ASN A 182 3.69 8.71 9.73
C ASN A 182 2.39 8.67 10.55
N ARG A 183 2.53 8.71 11.88
CA ARG A 183 1.39 8.70 12.84
C ARG A 183 0.43 7.54 12.66
N ALA A 184 0.86 6.44 12.00
CA ALA A 184 0.05 5.24 11.91
C ALA A 184 -0.15 4.63 13.31
N LYS A 185 -1.35 4.08 13.55
CA LYS A 185 -1.74 3.48 14.83
C LYS A 185 -1.92 1.97 14.74
N GLY A 186 -2.07 1.45 13.52
CA GLY A 186 -2.15 0.01 13.28
C GLY A 186 -0.81 -0.69 13.52
N ASN A 187 -0.87 -1.93 13.97
CA ASN A 187 0.31 -2.76 14.10
C ASN A 187 0.85 -3.18 12.74
N THR A 188 2.15 -3.45 12.67
CA THR A 188 2.80 -3.89 11.44
C THR A 188 3.70 -5.09 11.70
N ASP A 189 3.48 -6.19 10.98
CA ASP A 189 4.36 -7.35 10.99
C ASP A 189 5.09 -7.45 9.66
N ILE A 190 6.40 -7.62 9.72
CA ILE A 190 7.28 -7.70 8.56
C ILE A 190 8.08 -9.01 8.64
N LEU A 191 7.91 -9.86 7.63
CA LEU A 191 8.69 -11.07 7.44
C LEU A 191 9.50 -10.97 6.15
N ILE A 192 10.82 -11.09 6.23
CA ILE A 192 11.73 -11.12 5.08
C ILE A 192 12.49 -12.43 5.12
N LYS A 193 12.35 -13.27 4.10
CA LYS A 193 12.99 -14.59 4.07
C LYS A 193 13.41 -15.02 2.66
N GLY A 194 14.15 -16.12 2.58
CA GLY A 194 14.43 -16.80 1.29
C GLY A 194 15.35 -16.00 0.37
N ALA A 195 16.53 -15.59 0.81
CA ALA A 195 17.57 -14.90 0.02
C ALA A 195 17.07 -13.64 -0.71
N THR A 196 16.18 -12.90 -0.08
CA THR A 196 15.57 -11.66 -0.57
C THR A 196 16.56 -10.50 -0.51
N LYS A 197 16.65 -9.69 -1.57
CA LYS A 197 17.47 -8.48 -1.59
C LYS A 197 16.62 -7.24 -1.34
N VAL A 198 16.82 -6.58 -0.20
CA VAL A 198 16.05 -5.39 0.19
C VAL A 198 16.92 -4.17 0.31
N THR A 199 16.49 -3.08 -0.31
CA THR A 199 16.98 -1.72 -0.07
C THR A 199 15.81 -0.87 0.39
N ALA A 200 15.80 -0.47 1.64
CA ALA A 200 14.72 0.31 2.21
C ALA A 200 15.25 1.63 2.78
N LYS A 201 14.60 2.73 2.43
CA LYS A 201 14.91 4.07 2.91
C LYS A 201 13.63 4.70 3.50
N GLY A 202 13.68 5.10 4.75
CA GLY A 202 12.61 5.91 5.35
C GLY A 202 12.62 7.36 4.84
N GLY A 203 11.49 8.02 4.91
CA GLY A 203 11.38 9.46 4.79
C GLY A 203 12.03 10.15 6.00
N SER A 204 11.79 11.46 6.17
CA SER A 204 12.36 12.21 7.28
C SER A 204 12.01 11.58 8.63
N THR A 205 13.02 11.31 9.46
CA THR A 205 12.87 10.76 10.83
C THR A 205 12.17 9.41 10.94
N ALA A 206 12.06 8.66 9.86
CA ALA A 206 11.43 7.34 9.82
C ALA A 206 12.44 6.22 9.55
N ALA A 207 12.07 5.00 9.90
CA ALA A 207 12.91 3.81 9.70
C ALA A 207 13.00 3.42 8.21
N GLY A 208 14.13 2.84 7.78
CA GLY A 208 14.19 2.14 6.51
C GLY A 208 13.23 0.95 6.50
N ILE A 209 13.35 0.06 7.50
CA ILE A 209 12.38 -1.01 7.77
C ILE A 209 11.88 -0.80 9.20
N GLY A 210 10.57 -0.72 9.39
CA GLY A 210 9.98 -0.52 10.72
C GLY A 210 8.89 0.56 10.76
N SER A 211 9.01 1.48 11.71
CA SER A 211 7.96 2.47 11.97
C SER A 211 8.22 3.80 11.28
N GLY A 212 7.14 4.43 10.82
CA GLY A 212 7.12 5.83 10.46
C GLY A 212 7.22 6.75 11.68
N ASN A 213 7.47 8.03 11.44
CA ASN A 213 7.57 9.03 12.50
C ASN A 213 6.23 9.13 13.28
N GLY A 214 6.30 9.21 14.60
CA GLY A 214 5.11 9.36 15.45
C GLY A 214 4.12 8.19 15.41
N SER A 215 4.47 7.06 14.81
CA SER A 215 3.62 5.86 14.82
C SER A 215 3.52 5.28 16.22
N ASN A 216 2.32 4.86 16.62
CA ASN A 216 2.03 4.29 17.93
C ASN A 216 1.69 2.79 17.88
N GLY A 217 1.54 2.20 16.70
CA GLY A 217 1.37 0.76 16.52
C GLY A 217 2.66 -0.02 16.79
N SER A 218 2.55 -1.25 17.24
CA SER A 218 3.69 -2.17 17.37
C SER A 218 4.22 -2.57 16.01
N THR A 219 5.54 -2.68 15.88
CA THR A 219 6.18 -3.23 14.67
C THR A 219 7.02 -4.44 15.04
N ILE A 220 6.74 -5.59 14.42
CA ILE A 220 7.50 -6.83 14.56
C ILE A 220 8.24 -7.09 13.26
N ILE A 221 9.54 -7.35 13.33
CA ILE A 221 10.38 -7.59 12.16
C ILE A 221 11.11 -8.91 12.34
N ASN A 222 10.88 -9.86 11.44
CA ASN A 222 11.59 -11.14 11.35
C ASN A 222 12.34 -11.20 10.03
N ILE A 223 13.64 -11.50 10.10
CA ILE A 223 14.51 -11.67 8.91
C ILE A 223 15.16 -13.04 9.02
N GLU A 224 14.93 -13.93 8.02
CA GLU A 224 15.35 -15.34 8.01
C GLU A 224 16.17 -15.68 6.74
#